data_9489c247b346ef53b0e059f923a6f3ec
#
_entry.id   9489c247b346ef53b0e059f923a6f3ec
#
_cell.length_a   1.000
_cell.length_b   1.000
_cell.length_c   1.000
_cell.angle_alpha   90.00
_cell.angle_beta   90.00
_cell.angle_gamma   90.00
#
_symmetry.space_group_name_H-M   'P 1'
#
loop_
_entity.id
_entity.type
_entity.pdbx_description
1 polymer ?
#
loop_
_entity_poly.entity_id
_entity_poly.type
_entity_poly.pdbx_seq_one_letter_code
_entity_poly.pdbx_strand_id
1 'polypeptide(L)'
;MRAIATVSMYDMGAVNRHALNHSLTLAQRKDIIEQAAQQRYSEFTGGEIRYTSGTVHKIDADTPPVAKEFYDFYRTPRGEFTPKGSSPALTTHPTLTSNVKFMNFYPFNDIETISPRPMLFITGENAHSREFSEDAYKLAGQPKELVIVPGAGHVDLYDRTDLIPFAKLTSFFKQNLK
;
A
#
# COMPACT_ATOMS: atom_id res chain seq x y z
N MET A 1 21.14 1.68 9.84
CA MET A 1 20.62 1.92 8.47
C MET A 1 21.31 3.15 7.90
N ARG A 2 21.85 3.09 6.67
CA ARG A 2 22.62 4.19 6.04
C ARG A 2 21.88 4.89 4.91
N ALA A 3 20.98 4.18 4.21
CA ALA A 3 20.16 4.71 3.13
C ALA A 3 18.85 3.93 3.03
N ILE A 4 17.80 4.54 2.50
CA ILE A 4 16.47 3.94 2.33
C ILE A 4 16.00 4.14 0.90
N ALA A 5 15.47 3.09 0.28
CA ALA A 5 14.71 3.19 -0.96
C ALA A 5 13.35 2.55 -0.79
N THR A 6 12.31 3.18 -1.31
CA THR A 6 10.96 2.61 -1.42
C THR A 6 10.59 2.46 -2.89
N VAL A 7 9.94 1.36 -3.24
CA VAL A 7 9.44 1.12 -4.58
C VAL A 7 7.96 0.78 -4.46
N SER A 8 7.12 1.52 -5.18
CA SER A 8 5.66 1.34 -5.19
C SER A 8 5.05 1.30 -3.78
N MET A 9 5.42 2.26 -2.96
CA MET A 9 5.01 2.37 -1.56
C MET A 9 3.50 2.62 -1.43
N TYR A 10 2.90 2.08 -0.36
CA TYR A 10 1.50 2.28 -0.03
C TYR A 10 1.34 2.71 1.43
N ASP A 11 0.73 3.88 1.68
CA ASP A 11 0.37 4.28 3.04
C ASP A 11 -0.97 3.65 3.45
N MET A 12 -0.86 2.47 4.10
CA MET A 12 -2.03 1.75 4.60
C MET A 12 -2.84 2.56 5.63
N GLY A 13 -2.19 3.47 6.35
CA GLY A 13 -2.87 4.36 7.29
C GLY A 13 -3.69 5.43 6.56
N ALA A 14 -3.07 6.14 5.64
CA ALA A 14 -3.74 7.20 4.89
C ALA A 14 -4.91 6.66 4.06
N VAL A 15 -4.73 5.55 3.33
CA VAL A 15 -5.82 4.98 2.53
C VAL A 15 -7.00 4.52 3.38
N ASN A 16 -6.77 4.00 4.59
CA ASN A 16 -7.86 3.63 5.50
C ASN A 16 -8.53 4.85 6.16
N ARG A 17 -7.81 5.97 6.33
CA ARG A 17 -8.37 7.21 6.89
C ARG A 17 -9.10 8.06 5.86
N HIS A 18 -8.63 8.07 4.62
CA HIS A 18 -9.03 9.06 3.62
C HIS A 18 -9.44 8.47 2.27
N ALA A 19 -9.22 7.16 2.02
CA ALA A 19 -9.22 6.51 0.71
C ALA A 19 -8.22 7.19 -0.27
N LEU A 20 -8.18 6.73 -1.52
CA LEU A 20 -7.36 7.36 -2.56
C LEU A 20 -7.92 8.74 -2.91
N ASN A 21 -7.04 9.68 -3.16
CA ASN A 21 -7.38 11.07 -3.49
C ASN A 21 -8.31 11.74 -2.46
N HIS A 22 -8.20 11.34 -1.19
CA HIS A 22 -9.02 11.86 -0.09
C HIS A 22 -10.54 11.74 -0.31
N SER A 23 -10.99 10.68 -1.00
CA SER A 23 -12.38 10.49 -1.38
C SER A 23 -13.30 10.02 -0.24
N LEU A 24 -12.74 9.58 0.90
CA LEU A 24 -13.51 9.14 2.06
C LEU A 24 -13.91 10.32 2.94
N THR A 25 -15.21 10.53 3.12
CA THR A 25 -15.74 11.56 4.01
C THR A 25 -15.54 11.22 5.49
N LEU A 26 -15.59 12.24 6.36
CA LEU A 26 -15.55 12.04 7.81
C LEU A 26 -16.68 11.14 8.31
N ALA A 27 -17.89 11.28 7.76
CA ALA A 27 -19.04 10.46 8.13
C ALA A 27 -18.78 8.97 7.80
N GLN A 28 -18.34 8.67 6.60
CA GLN A 28 -17.96 7.30 6.17
C GLN A 28 -16.85 6.71 7.04
N ARG A 29 -15.83 7.51 7.39
CA ARG A 29 -14.76 7.06 8.29
C ARG A 29 -15.28 6.73 9.67
N LYS A 30 -16.18 7.55 10.24
CA LYS A 30 -16.82 7.27 11.54
C LYS A 30 -17.63 5.98 11.50
N ASP A 31 -18.35 5.73 10.41
CA ASP A 31 -19.13 4.51 10.22
C ASP A 31 -18.23 3.26 10.19
N ILE A 32 -17.10 3.31 9.47
CA ILE A 32 -16.11 2.23 9.46
C ILE A 32 -15.57 1.94 10.87
N ILE A 33 -15.28 2.99 11.66
CA ILE A 33 -14.82 2.85 13.04
C ILE A 33 -15.88 2.18 13.91
N GLU A 34 -17.12 2.60 13.78
CA GLU A 34 -18.26 2.04 14.54
C GLU A 34 -18.46 0.56 14.19
N GLN A 35 -18.47 0.21 12.90
CA GLN A 35 -18.59 -1.18 12.45
C GLN A 35 -17.45 -2.07 13.00
N ALA A 36 -16.23 -1.56 13.02
CA ALA A 36 -15.09 -2.29 13.58
C ALA A 36 -15.20 -2.44 15.10
N ALA A 37 -15.73 -1.45 15.81
CA ALA A 37 -15.98 -1.52 17.26
C ALA A 37 -17.04 -2.57 17.59
N GLN A 38 -18.17 -2.55 16.89
CA GLN A 38 -19.25 -3.55 17.03
C GLN A 38 -18.75 -4.97 16.73
N GLN A 39 -17.96 -5.12 15.69
CA GLN A 39 -17.35 -6.41 15.35
C GLN A 39 -16.43 -6.94 16.45
N ARG A 40 -15.65 -6.07 17.09
CA ARG A 40 -14.83 -6.46 18.26
C ARG A 40 -15.63 -7.01 19.41
N TYR A 41 -16.76 -6.38 19.74
CA TYR A 41 -17.67 -6.90 20.78
C TYR A 41 -18.25 -8.25 20.38
N SER A 42 -18.64 -8.42 19.12
CA SER A 42 -19.11 -9.71 18.61
C SER A 42 -18.05 -10.78 18.75
N GLU A 43 -16.82 -10.53 18.30
CA GLU A 43 -15.70 -11.48 18.41
C GLU A 43 -15.36 -11.81 19.88
N PHE A 44 -15.39 -10.81 20.78
CA PHE A 44 -15.14 -11.01 22.20
C PHE A 44 -16.18 -11.94 22.87
N THR A 45 -17.42 -11.94 22.40
CA THR A 45 -18.49 -12.82 22.87
C THR A 45 -18.61 -14.14 22.11
N GLY A 46 -17.62 -14.48 21.29
CA GLY A 46 -17.57 -15.74 20.54
C GLY A 46 -18.21 -15.71 19.16
N GLY A 47 -18.53 -14.51 18.63
CA GLY A 47 -19.02 -14.33 17.26
C GLY A 47 -17.96 -14.57 16.22
N GLU A 48 -18.40 -14.79 14.97
CA GLU A 48 -17.52 -15.08 13.84
C GLU A 48 -16.65 -13.87 13.43
N ILE A 49 -15.43 -14.16 12.98
CA ILE A 49 -14.53 -13.15 12.40
C ILE A 49 -15.07 -12.75 11.02
N ARG A 50 -15.31 -11.46 10.82
CA ARG A 50 -15.67 -10.90 9.53
C ARG A 50 -14.46 -10.28 8.83
N TYR A 51 -14.44 -10.42 7.51
CA TYR A 51 -13.37 -9.90 6.64
C TYR A 51 -13.89 -8.74 5.80
N THR A 52 -12.99 -7.83 5.44
CA THR A 52 -13.28 -6.75 4.50
C THR A 52 -13.23 -7.26 3.06
N SER A 53 -13.73 -6.44 2.13
CA SER A 53 -13.42 -6.65 0.72
C SER A 53 -11.91 -6.51 0.49
N GLY A 54 -11.33 -7.44 -0.25
CA GLY A 54 -9.93 -7.40 -0.69
C GLY A 54 -9.85 -7.44 -2.21
N THR A 55 -8.84 -8.12 -2.73
CA THR A 55 -8.75 -8.34 -4.19
C THR A 55 -9.92 -9.19 -4.68
N VAL A 56 -10.62 -8.70 -5.67
CA VAL A 56 -11.77 -9.41 -6.28
C VAL A 56 -11.37 -10.79 -6.79
N HIS A 57 -12.31 -11.75 -6.76
CA HIS A 57 -12.07 -13.11 -7.24
C HIS A 57 -12.37 -13.30 -8.73
N LYS A 58 -13.10 -12.36 -9.31
CA LYS A 58 -13.44 -12.34 -10.75
C LYS A 58 -13.44 -10.89 -11.23
N ILE A 59 -13.15 -10.71 -12.50
CA ILE A 59 -13.25 -9.42 -13.19
C ILE A 59 -14.34 -9.49 -14.25
N ASP A 60 -14.98 -8.37 -14.49
CA ASP A 60 -15.99 -8.13 -15.52
C ASP A 60 -15.81 -6.75 -16.16
N ALA A 61 -16.77 -6.34 -16.99
CA ALA A 61 -16.71 -5.05 -17.68
C ALA A 61 -16.73 -3.87 -16.71
N ASP A 62 -17.47 -3.98 -15.60
CA ASP A 62 -17.70 -2.91 -14.62
C ASP A 62 -16.65 -2.89 -13.50
N THR A 63 -15.75 -3.86 -13.47
CA THR A 63 -14.70 -3.92 -12.44
C THR A 63 -13.78 -2.69 -12.52
N PRO A 64 -13.61 -1.92 -11.42
CA PRO A 64 -12.77 -0.73 -11.42
C PRO A 64 -11.31 -1.01 -11.83
N PRO A 65 -10.62 -0.06 -12.48
CA PRO A 65 -9.24 -0.24 -12.95
C PRO A 65 -8.28 -0.71 -11.87
N VAL A 66 -8.33 -0.13 -10.66
CA VAL A 66 -7.48 -0.51 -9.53
C VAL A 66 -7.76 -1.97 -9.10
N ALA A 67 -9.03 -2.40 -9.10
CA ALA A 67 -9.37 -3.78 -8.76
C ALA A 67 -8.90 -4.76 -9.85
N LYS A 68 -8.93 -4.37 -11.13
CA LYS A 68 -8.37 -5.15 -12.25
C LYS A 68 -6.84 -5.29 -12.10
N GLU A 69 -6.15 -4.21 -11.76
CA GLU A 69 -4.70 -4.19 -11.53
C GLU A 69 -4.30 -5.14 -10.40
N PHE A 70 -5.01 -5.09 -9.26
CA PHE A 70 -4.77 -6.03 -8.15
C PHE A 70 -5.12 -7.48 -8.50
N TYR A 71 -6.21 -7.71 -9.24
CA TYR A 71 -6.55 -9.06 -9.72
C TYR A 71 -5.43 -9.63 -10.59
N ASP A 72 -4.92 -8.84 -11.55
CA ASP A 72 -3.86 -9.24 -12.48
C ASP A 72 -2.58 -9.69 -11.76
N PHE A 73 -2.30 -9.14 -10.59
CA PHE A 73 -1.17 -9.58 -9.78
C PHE A 73 -1.58 -10.71 -8.81
N TYR A 74 -2.52 -10.47 -7.91
CA TYR A 74 -2.78 -11.35 -6.76
C TYR A 74 -3.66 -12.58 -7.10
N ARG A 75 -4.25 -12.66 -8.28
CA ARG A 75 -5.11 -13.77 -8.72
C ARG A 75 -4.62 -14.47 -9.98
N THR A 76 -3.37 -14.25 -10.33
CA THR A 76 -2.70 -14.87 -11.48
C THR A 76 -1.32 -15.40 -11.07
N PRO A 77 -0.67 -16.22 -11.91
CA PRO A 77 0.69 -16.72 -11.61
C PRO A 77 1.75 -15.65 -11.37
N ARG A 78 1.46 -14.37 -11.62
CA ARG A 78 2.38 -13.27 -11.32
C ARG A 78 2.70 -13.18 -9.82
N GLY A 79 1.70 -13.29 -8.95
CA GLY A 79 1.89 -13.09 -7.51
C GLY A 79 0.86 -13.83 -6.65
N GLU A 80 0.10 -14.77 -7.23
CA GLU A 80 -0.85 -15.57 -6.46
C GLU A 80 -0.10 -16.44 -5.43
N PHE A 81 -0.47 -16.26 -4.18
CA PHE A 81 0.08 -17.04 -3.07
C PHE A 81 -0.94 -17.19 -1.94
N THR A 82 -1.14 -18.42 -1.51
CA THR A 82 -1.97 -18.72 -0.34
C THR A 82 -1.09 -19.34 0.76
N PRO A 83 -0.92 -18.66 1.91
CA PRO A 83 -0.15 -19.19 3.02
C PRO A 83 -0.73 -20.52 3.54
N LYS A 84 0.14 -21.38 4.07
CA LYS A 84 -0.28 -22.62 4.73
C LYS A 84 -1.26 -22.30 5.88
N GLY A 85 -2.41 -22.96 5.90
CA GLY A 85 -3.46 -22.74 6.91
C GLY A 85 -4.44 -21.60 6.59
N SER A 86 -4.28 -20.94 5.43
CA SER A 86 -5.25 -20.00 4.88
C SER A 86 -6.01 -20.61 3.69
N SER A 87 -6.91 -19.85 3.10
CA SER A 87 -7.62 -20.22 1.87
C SER A 87 -7.51 -19.13 0.82
N PRO A 88 -7.59 -19.45 -0.49
CA PRO A 88 -7.61 -18.44 -1.55
C PRO A 88 -8.73 -17.42 -1.38
N ALA A 89 -9.85 -17.79 -0.78
CA ALA A 89 -10.97 -16.90 -0.51
C ALA A 89 -10.64 -15.79 0.50
N LEU A 90 -9.67 -16.01 1.40
CA LEU A 90 -9.26 -15.05 2.43
C LEU A 90 -7.96 -14.31 2.11
N THR A 91 -7.20 -14.79 1.12
CA THR A 91 -5.96 -14.12 0.71
C THR A 91 -6.25 -12.69 0.26
N THR A 92 -5.52 -11.72 0.78
CA THR A 92 -5.70 -10.27 0.57
C THR A 92 -6.98 -9.67 1.19
N HIS A 93 -7.69 -10.39 2.05
CA HIS A 93 -8.86 -9.91 2.78
C HIS A 93 -8.52 -9.68 4.26
N PRO A 94 -8.20 -8.45 4.70
CA PRO A 94 -7.99 -8.15 6.11
C PRO A 94 -9.28 -8.37 6.94
N THR A 95 -9.14 -8.66 8.22
CA THR A 95 -10.31 -8.68 9.11
C THR A 95 -10.94 -7.29 9.22
N LEU A 96 -12.25 -7.21 9.43
CA LEU A 96 -12.96 -5.94 9.57
C LEU A 96 -12.37 -5.08 10.70
N THR A 97 -11.96 -5.70 11.79
CA THR A 97 -11.33 -5.02 12.93
C THR A 97 -9.93 -4.46 12.62
N SER A 98 -9.28 -4.90 11.54
CA SER A 98 -7.99 -4.37 11.10
C SER A 98 -8.07 -2.94 10.60
N ASN A 99 -9.22 -2.47 10.11
CA ASN A 99 -9.40 -1.11 9.60
C ASN A 99 -8.94 -0.04 10.62
N VAL A 100 -9.37 -0.17 11.88
CA VAL A 100 -8.98 0.77 12.95
C VAL A 100 -7.50 0.70 13.28
N LYS A 101 -6.90 -0.50 13.18
CA LYS A 101 -5.45 -0.66 13.37
C LYS A 101 -4.67 0.03 12.26
N PHE A 102 -5.10 -0.13 11.00
CA PHE A 102 -4.51 0.60 9.87
C PHE A 102 -4.70 2.11 10.01
N MET A 103 -5.87 2.59 10.43
CA MET A 103 -6.11 4.03 10.65
C MET A 103 -5.15 4.65 11.67
N ASN A 104 -4.63 3.87 12.61
CA ASN A 104 -3.64 4.30 13.59
C ASN A 104 -2.18 4.19 13.10
N PHE A 105 -1.96 3.79 11.87
CA PHE A 105 -0.63 3.74 11.28
C PHE A 105 -0.32 5.06 10.56
N TYR A 106 0.74 5.74 10.99
CA TYR A 106 1.20 7.03 10.47
C TYR A 106 2.68 6.92 10.07
N PRO A 107 3.00 6.27 8.93
CA PRO A 107 4.38 5.94 8.58
C PRO A 107 5.25 7.16 8.30
N PHE A 108 4.66 8.31 8.04
CA PHE A 108 5.37 9.54 7.68
C PHE A 108 5.47 10.55 8.82
N ASN A 109 4.95 10.20 10.01
CA ASN A 109 5.20 11.05 11.18
C ASN A 109 6.71 11.10 11.45
N ASP A 110 7.24 12.32 11.58
CA ASP A 110 8.65 12.60 11.87
C ASP A 110 9.62 12.02 10.80
N ILE A 111 9.17 11.80 9.56
CA ILE A 111 9.99 11.26 8.46
C ILE A 111 11.22 12.14 8.16
N GLU A 112 11.14 13.43 8.42
CA GLU A 112 12.26 14.38 8.28
C GLU A 112 13.43 14.06 9.22
N THR A 113 13.18 13.36 10.33
CA THR A 113 14.21 12.93 11.28
C THR A 113 15.11 11.81 10.73
N ILE A 114 14.73 11.20 9.62
CA ILE A 114 15.58 10.25 8.89
C ILE A 114 16.82 10.95 8.33
N SER A 115 16.68 12.24 7.98
CA SER A 115 17.83 13.08 7.56
C SER A 115 18.97 13.03 8.62
N PRO A 116 20.24 13.01 8.23
CA PRO A 116 20.80 13.17 6.87
C PRO A 116 20.94 11.85 6.08
N ARG A 117 20.23 10.78 6.43
CA ARG A 117 20.26 9.53 5.66
C ARG A 117 19.53 9.73 4.34
N PRO A 118 20.16 9.39 3.20
CA PRO A 118 19.52 9.53 1.89
C PRO A 118 18.28 8.66 1.74
N MET A 119 17.24 9.23 1.14
CA MET A 119 16.01 8.53 0.79
C MET A 119 15.73 8.62 -0.70
N LEU A 120 15.34 7.48 -1.30
CA LEU A 120 14.91 7.37 -2.68
C LEU A 120 13.49 6.83 -2.71
N PHE A 121 12.57 7.59 -3.31
CA PHE A 121 11.19 7.19 -3.53
C PHE A 121 10.99 6.86 -5.00
N ILE A 122 10.47 5.68 -5.31
CA ILE A 122 10.19 5.22 -6.68
C ILE A 122 8.71 4.86 -6.77
N THR A 123 8.01 5.41 -7.75
CA THR A 123 6.60 5.13 -8.02
C THR A 123 6.33 5.08 -9.51
N GLY A 124 5.26 4.38 -9.91
CA GLY A 124 4.82 4.39 -11.30
C GLY A 124 4.05 5.68 -11.64
N GLU A 125 4.16 6.12 -12.89
CA GLU A 125 3.44 7.28 -13.40
C GLU A 125 1.92 7.10 -13.29
N ASN A 126 1.44 5.89 -13.61
CA ASN A 126 0.03 5.50 -13.58
C ASN A 126 -0.39 4.80 -12.29
N ALA A 127 0.50 4.73 -11.28
CA ALA A 127 0.20 4.08 -10.02
C ALA A 127 -0.87 4.86 -9.25
N HIS A 128 -1.98 4.19 -8.90
CA HIS A 128 -3.03 4.77 -8.04
C HIS A 128 -2.51 5.17 -6.64
N SER A 129 -1.37 4.60 -6.22
CA SER A 129 -0.68 4.89 -4.96
C SER A 129 0.40 5.97 -5.06
N ARG A 130 0.55 6.60 -6.23
CA ARG A 130 1.60 7.60 -6.48
C ARG A 130 1.60 8.72 -5.45
N GLU A 131 0.40 9.18 -5.04
CA GLU A 131 0.23 10.22 -4.02
C GLU A 131 1.03 9.94 -2.74
N PHE A 132 1.09 8.69 -2.27
CA PHE A 132 1.81 8.36 -1.03
C PHE A 132 3.33 8.54 -1.15
N SER A 133 3.91 8.23 -2.30
CA SER A 133 5.33 8.49 -2.56
C SER A 133 5.64 9.97 -2.69
N GLU A 134 4.75 10.74 -3.32
CA GLU A 134 4.87 12.18 -3.45
C GLU A 134 4.73 12.88 -2.10
N ASP A 135 3.81 12.45 -1.24
CA ASP A 135 3.62 13.01 0.09
C ASP A 135 4.78 12.69 1.01
N ALA A 136 5.26 11.44 1.02
CA ALA A 136 6.47 11.09 1.75
C ALA A 136 7.68 11.91 1.29
N TYR A 137 7.86 12.08 -0.03
CA TYR A 137 8.91 12.92 -0.58
C TYR A 137 8.79 14.37 -0.14
N LYS A 138 7.58 14.95 -0.11
CA LYS A 138 7.38 16.34 0.37
C LYS A 138 7.83 16.51 1.82
N LEU A 139 7.46 15.58 2.68
CA LEU A 139 7.70 15.60 4.13
C LEU A 139 9.14 15.26 4.51
N ALA A 140 9.79 14.36 3.78
CA ALA A 140 11.14 13.91 4.07
C ALA A 140 12.16 15.03 4.06
N GLY A 141 13.18 14.95 4.96
CA GLY A 141 14.35 15.83 4.96
C GLY A 141 15.36 15.48 3.85
N GLN A 142 16.33 16.37 3.63
CA GLN A 142 17.41 16.13 2.66
C GLN A 142 18.49 15.19 3.22
N PRO A 143 19.22 14.45 2.37
CA PRO A 143 19.05 14.31 0.91
C PRO A 143 17.92 13.33 0.53
N LYS A 144 17.15 13.68 -0.47
CA LYS A 144 16.03 12.86 -0.98
C LYS A 144 15.90 12.95 -2.50
N GLU A 145 15.40 11.88 -3.09
CA GLU A 145 15.13 11.78 -4.53
C GLU A 145 13.75 11.16 -4.77
N LEU A 146 13.06 11.60 -5.83
CA LEU A 146 11.83 10.99 -6.33
C LEU A 146 12.02 10.57 -7.78
N VAL A 147 11.70 9.33 -8.09
CA VAL A 147 11.72 8.78 -9.45
C VAL A 147 10.32 8.31 -9.80
N ILE A 148 9.78 8.86 -10.89
CA ILE A 148 8.51 8.42 -11.47
C ILE A 148 8.84 7.58 -12.70
N VAL A 149 8.40 6.31 -12.70
CA VAL A 149 8.63 5.36 -13.80
C VAL A 149 7.54 5.53 -14.85
N PRO A 150 7.89 5.96 -16.07
CA PRO A 150 6.89 6.21 -17.13
C PRO A 150 6.06 4.95 -17.43
N GLY A 151 4.75 5.14 -17.57
CA GLY A 151 3.80 4.10 -17.97
C GLY A 151 3.52 3.00 -16.93
N ALA A 152 4.28 2.91 -15.84
CA ALA A 152 4.12 1.86 -14.84
C ALA A 152 2.91 2.13 -13.92
N GLY A 153 2.14 1.08 -13.62
CA GLY A 153 1.15 1.04 -12.55
C GLY A 153 1.78 0.69 -11.20
N HIS A 154 0.93 0.47 -10.19
CA HIS A 154 1.39 0.14 -8.83
C HIS A 154 2.05 -1.23 -8.76
N VAL A 155 1.38 -2.28 -9.24
CA VAL A 155 1.89 -3.65 -9.16
C VAL A 155 2.92 -3.98 -10.24
N ASP A 156 3.09 -3.14 -11.26
CA ASP A 156 4.11 -3.35 -12.28
C ASP A 156 5.52 -3.29 -11.68
N LEU A 157 5.71 -2.48 -10.65
CA LEU A 157 7.00 -2.38 -9.96
C LEU A 157 7.22 -3.46 -8.88
N TYR A 158 6.36 -4.49 -8.82
CA TYR A 158 6.57 -5.64 -7.95
C TYR A 158 7.41 -6.74 -8.63
N ASP A 159 7.19 -6.98 -9.92
CA ASP A 159 7.73 -8.13 -10.63
C ASP A 159 8.23 -7.83 -12.06
N ARG A 160 7.81 -6.71 -12.68
CA ARG A 160 8.25 -6.38 -14.04
C ARG A 160 9.66 -5.81 -14.04
N THR A 161 10.63 -6.69 -14.23
CA THR A 161 12.05 -6.36 -14.16
C THR A 161 12.51 -5.39 -15.26
N ASP A 162 11.77 -5.27 -16.34
CA ASP A 162 11.97 -4.30 -17.42
C ASP A 162 11.55 -2.87 -17.04
N LEU A 163 10.62 -2.72 -16.09
CA LEU A 163 10.14 -1.43 -15.59
C LEU A 163 10.84 -1.00 -14.30
N ILE A 164 11.20 -1.94 -13.43
CA ILE A 164 11.87 -1.62 -12.17
C ILE A 164 13.24 -0.98 -12.45
N PRO A 165 13.52 0.25 -11.95
CA PRO A 165 14.74 0.97 -12.30
C PRO A 165 15.94 0.48 -11.49
N PHE A 166 16.37 -0.77 -11.71
CA PHE A 166 17.48 -1.41 -11.00
C PHE A 166 18.80 -0.65 -11.13
N ALA A 167 19.05 -0.02 -12.28
CA ALA A 167 20.25 0.80 -12.46
C ALA A 167 20.27 1.98 -11.48
N LYS A 168 19.13 2.64 -11.27
CA LYS A 168 18.98 3.74 -10.29
C LYS A 168 19.15 3.24 -8.87
N LEU A 169 18.48 2.14 -8.50
CA LEU A 169 18.62 1.51 -7.18
C LEU A 169 20.07 1.14 -6.89
N THR A 170 20.74 0.50 -7.85
CA THR A 170 22.14 0.10 -7.73
C THR A 170 23.05 1.31 -7.54
N SER A 171 22.89 2.35 -8.35
CA SER A 171 23.66 3.59 -8.23
C SER A 171 23.46 4.26 -6.88
N PHE A 172 22.20 4.39 -6.44
CA PHE A 172 21.85 4.98 -5.16
C PHE A 172 22.54 4.26 -3.99
N PHE A 173 22.42 2.94 -3.92
CA PHE A 173 23.02 2.18 -2.83
C PHE A 173 24.55 2.15 -2.90
N LYS A 174 25.16 2.05 -4.10
CA LYS A 174 26.63 2.12 -4.25
C LYS A 174 27.20 3.46 -3.76
N GLN A 175 26.47 4.55 -3.95
CA GLN A 175 26.91 5.88 -3.48
C GLN A 175 26.80 6.04 -1.96
N ASN A 176 25.79 5.45 -1.35
CA ASN A 176 25.39 5.75 0.03
C ASN A 176 25.72 4.67 1.06
N LEU A 177 26.23 3.50 0.66
CA LEU A 177 26.62 2.40 1.56
C LEU A 177 28.14 2.27 1.80
N LYS A 178 28.92 3.28 1.41
CA LYS A 178 30.37 3.33 1.66
C LYS A 178 30.70 3.56 3.13
#